data_08367383675e09396f7cbfeded869982
#
_entry.id   08367383675e09396f7cbfeded869982
#
_cell.length_a   1.000
_cell.length_b   1.000
_cell.length_c   1.000
_cell.angle_alpha   90.00
_cell.angle_beta   90.00
_cell.angle_gamma   90.00
#
_symmetry.space_group_name_H-M   'P 1'
#
loop_
_entity.id
_entity.type
_entity.pdbx_description
1 polymer ?
#
loop_
_entity_poly.entity_id
_entity_poly.type
_entity_poly.pdbx_seq_one_letter_code
_entity_poly.pdbx_strand_id
1 'polypeptide(L)'
;MKHIIFSFCLLAAASAAYASSPKKSSVIPASKVMTHDPVLAKQGDTYYLFATGQGISVMSSKDLKNWKFEKPVFEEAPQWAVETVKGYNGHTWAPDIIFHNGLYHLFYSCSAFGKNTSAIGHATNPTLDPSSPDFKWTDHGKVIQSVPNRDMWNAIDPNIIIDENGTPWMNFGSFWDGIK
;
A
#
# COMPACT_ATOMS: atom_id res chain seq x y z
N MET A 1 63.47 43.78 -10.05
CA MET A 1 62.40 43.18 -9.25
C MET A 1 61.11 43.38 -10.00
N LYS A 2 60.53 42.30 -10.60
CA LYS A 2 59.27 42.36 -11.39
C LYS A 2 58.15 41.77 -10.51
N HIS A 3 57.16 42.59 -10.17
CA HIS A 3 55.98 42.18 -9.44
C HIS A 3 54.97 41.59 -10.42
N ILE A 4 54.62 40.31 -10.23
CA ILE A 4 53.54 39.63 -10.94
C ILE A 4 52.30 39.72 -10.07
N ILE A 5 51.27 40.41 -10.60
CA ILE A 5 49.95 40.49 -9.96
C ILE A 5 49.09 39.35 -10.52
N PHE A 6 48.73 38.42 -9.67
CA PHE A 6 47.73 37.37 -10.00
C PHE A 6 46.32 37.92 -9.74
N SER A 7 45.56 38.08 -10.83
CA SER A 7 44.16 38.41 -10.75
C SER A 7 43.33 37.11 -10.60
N PHE A 8 42.68 36.94 -9.44
CA PHE A 8 41.75 35.84 -9.22
C PHE A 8 40.37 36.23 -9.77
N CYS A 9 39.95 35.64 -10.90
CA CYS A 9 38.56 35.68 -11.33
C CYS A 9 37.74 34.68 -10.53
N LEU A 10 36.84 35.15 -9.66
CA LEU A 10 35.80 34.35 -9.02
C LEU A 10 34.70 34.10 -10.04
N LEU A 11 34.60 32.88 -10.55
CA LEU A 11 33.39 32.43 -11.27
C LEU A 11 32.33 32.05 -10.23
N ALA A 12 31.30 32.87 -10.11
CA ALA A 12 30.08 32.53 -9.37
C ALA A 12 29.22 31.59 -10.24
N ALA A 13 29.21 30.30 -9.91
CA ALA A 13 28.28 29.35 -10.50
C ALA A 13 26.89 29.56 -9.87
N ALA A 14 25.98 30.16 -10.62
CA ALA A 14 24.58 30.22 -10.26
C ALA A 14 23.95 28.84 -10.48
N SER A 15 23.74 28.09 -9.39
CA SER A 15 22.95 26.87 -9.41
C SER A 15 21.48 27.24 -9.56
N ALA A 16 20.94 27.11 -10.77
CA ALA A 16 19.50 27.19 -11.02
C ALA A 16 18.84 25.94 -10.35
N ALA A 17 18.17 26.14 -9.24
CA ALA A 17 17.30 25.16 -8.64
C ALA A 17 16.12 24.93 -9.59
N TYR A 18 16.08 23.82 -10.29
CA TYR A 18 14.92 23.35 -11.01
C TYR A 18 13.82 23.04 -9.99
N ALA A 19 12.93 23.99 -9.75
CA ALA A 19 11.70 23.75 -9.03
C ALA A 19 10.86 22.80 -9.89
N SER A 20 10.79 21.52 -9.51
CA SER A 20 9.86 20.57 -10.10
C SER A 20 8.44 21.08 -9.85
N SER A 21 7.71 21.43 -10.92
CA SER A 21 6.29 21.75 -10.84
C SER A 21 5.56 20.61 -10.14
N PRO A 22 4.67 20.88 -9.16
CA PRO A 22 3.90 19.82 -8.51
C PRO A 22 3.11 19.07 -9.59
N LYS A 23 3.32 17.75 -9.72
CA LYS A 23 2.52 16.90 -10.60
C LYS A 23 1.06 17.11 -10.23
N LYS A 24 0.29 17.74 -11.11
CA LYS A 24 -1.14 17.95 -10.94
C LYS A 24 -1.79 16.58 -10.74
N SER A 25 -2.33 16.32 -9.55
CA SER A 25 -3.05 15.07 -9.25
C SER A 25 -4.17 14.93 -10.29
N SER A 26 -4.06 13.92 -11.14
CA SER A 26 -5.08 13.68 -12.16
C SER A 26 -6.29 13.04 -11.49
N VAL A 27 -7.38 13.81 -11.42
CA VAL A 27 -8.70 13.28 -11.04
C VAL A 27 -9.28 12.55 -12.25
N ILE A 28 -9.76 11.35 -12.06
CA ILE A 28 -10.39 10.54 -13.09
C ILE A 28 -11.84 10.20 -12.70
N PRO A 29 -12.79 10.14 -13.67
CA PRO A 29 -14.14 9.70 -13.38
C PRO A 29 -14.19 8.21 -13.04
N ALA A 30 -15.17 7.81 -12.23
CA ALA A 30 -15.35 6.41 -11.82
C ALA A 30 -15.40 5.43 -12.99
N SER A 31 -15.96 5.83 -14.13
CA SER A 31 -15.99 5.02 -15.37
C SER A 31 -14.61 4.73 -15.98
N LYS A 32 -13.56 5.38 -15.51
CA LYS A 32 -12.16 5.19 -15.92
C LYS A 32 -11.30 4.54 -14.83
N VAL A 33 -11.88 4.28 -13.66
CA VAL A 33 -11.19 3.54 -12.60
C VAL A 33 -11.10 2.08 -13.02
N MET A 34 -9.88 1.62 -13.23
CA MET A 34 -9.60 0.20 -13.44
C MET A 34 -8.91 -0.33 -12.19
N THR A 35 -9.49 -1.34 -11.58
CA THR A 35 -8.99 -1.90 -10.33
C THR A 35 -9.29 -3.38 -10.25
N HIS A 36 -8.53 -4.10 -9.44
CA HIS A 36 -8.70 -5.52 -9.15
C HIS A 36 -8.73 -5.71 -7.64
N ASP A 37 -9.65 -6.55 -7.14
CA ASP A 37 -9.87 -6.83 -5.71
C ASP A 37 -10.03 -5.55 -4.86
N PRO A 38 -10.96 -4.64 -5.20
CA PRO A 38 -11.12 -3.39 -4.47
C PRO A 38 -11.83 -3.60 -3.14
N VAL A 39 -11.37 -2.89 -2.12
CA VAL A 39 -12.07 -2.69 -0.86
C VAL A 39 -12.20 -1.19 -0.57
N LEU A 40 -13.30 -0.80 0.06
CA LEU A 40 -13.59 0.59 0.41
C LEU A 40 -13.60 0.79 1.91
N ALA A 41 -12.95 1.88 2.36
CA ALA A 41 -13.11 2.43 3.69
C ALA A 41 -13.58 3.89 3.61
N LYS A 42 -14.28 4.36 4.63
CA LYS A 42 -14.71 5.76 4.72
C LYS A 42 -14.16 6.38 5.99
N GLN A 43 -13.59 7.60 5.86
CA GLN A 43 -13.24 8.45 6.99
C GLN A 43 -13.77 9.86 6.74
N GLY A 44 -14.60 10.37 7.66
CA GLY A 44 -15.27 11.64 7.46
C GLY A 44 -16.08 11.66 6.16
N ASP A 45 -15.82 12.63 5.31
CA ASP A 45 -16.48 12.80 3.99
C ASP A 45 -15.73 12.13 2.84
N THR A 46 -14.64 11.42 3.12
CA THR A 46 -13.77 10.85 2.08
C THR A 46 -13.85 9.33 2.08
N TYR A 47 -14.03 8.78 0.87
CA TYR A 47 -13.93 7.36 0.58
C TYR A 47 -12.52 7.05 0.10
N TYR A 48 -11.97 5.96 0.59
CA TYR A 48 -10.66 5.44 0.21
C TYR A 48 -10.82 4.05 -0.37
N LEU A 49 -10.34 3.85 -1.59
CA LEU A 49 -10.35 2.59 -2.28
C LEU A 49 -8.94 2.03 -2.25
N PHE A 50 -8.80 0.83 -1.70
CA PHE A 50 -7.57 0.05 -1.71
C PHE A 50 -7.75 -1.10 -2.69
N ALA A 51 -6.71 -1.44 -3.43
CA ALA A 51 -6.80 -2.49 -4.44
C ALA A 51 -5.45 -3.15 -4.71
N THR A 52 -5.50 -4.31 -5.33
CA THR A 52 -4.32 -4.98 -5.87
C THR A 52 -3.48 -4.02 -6.70
N GLY A 53 -2.17 -3.98 -6.43
CA GLY A 53 -1.22 -3.11 -7.14
C GLY A 53 0.16 -3.11 -6.50
N GLN A 54 1.07 -2.33 -7.08
CA GLN A 54 2.39 -2.17 -6.49
C GLN A 54 2.28 -1.45 -5.15
N GLY A 55 2.63 -2.15 -4.06
CA GLY A 55 2.53 -1.65 -2.69
C GLY A 55 1.12 -1.36 -2.21
N ILE A 56 0.07 -1.96 -2.82
CA ILE A 56 -1.36 -1.66 -2.67
C ILE A 56 -1.72 -0.28 -3.21
N SER A 57 -2.46 -0.27 -4.31
CA SER A 57 -2.97 0.95 -4.92
C SER A 57 -4.01 1.63 -4.02
N VAL A 58 -3.94 2.95 -3.91
CA VAL A 58 -4.88 3.75 -3.13
C VAL A 58 -5.46 4.86 -3.98
N MET A 59 -6.76 5.03 -3.88
CA MET A 59 -7.48 6.16 -4.47
C MET A 59 -8.42 6.78 -3.43
N SER A 60 -8.68 8.07 -3.55
CA SER A 60 -9.64 8.77 -2.70
C SER A 60 -10.73 9.46 -3.51
N SER A 61 -11.92 9.60 -2.92
CA SER A 61 -13.06 10.30 -3.51
C SER A 61 -13.96 10.89 -2.43
N LYS A 62 -14.56 12.06 -2.71
CA LYS A 62 -15.61 12.64 -1.85
C LYS A 62 -17.03 12.36 -2.35
N ASP A 63 -17.17 11.89 -3.58
CA ASP A 63 -18.47 11.78 -4.25
C ASP A 63 -18.71 10.42 -4.93
N LEU A 64 -17.74 9.48 -4.84
CA LEU A 64 -17.69 8.18 -5.51
C LEU A 64 -17.73 8.26 -7.05
N LYS A 65 -17.73 9.46 -7.61
CA LYS A 65 -17.79 9.73 -9.06
C LYS A 65 -16.45 10.18 -9.62
N ASN A 66 -15.68 10.90 -8.81
CA ASN A 66 -14.40 11.47 -9.16
C ASN A 66 -13.33 10.96 -8.20
N TRP A 67 -12.29 10.33 -8.72
CA TRP A 67 -11.27 9.65 -7.97
C TRP A 67 -9.89 10.27 -8.19
N LYS A 68 -9.14 10.39 -7.14
CA LYS A 68 -7.75 10.89 -7.13
C LYS A 68 -6.83 9.74 -6.72
N PHE A 69 -5.73 9.54 -7.44
CA PHE A 69 -4.68 8.62 -7.02
C PHE A 69 -3.93 9.20 -5.82
N GLU A 70 -3.76 8.38 -4.81
CA GLU A 70 -2.92 8.64 -3.65
C GLU A 70 -1.61 7.84 -3.76
N LYS A 71 -0.68 8.06 -2.81
CA LYS A 71 0.48 7.19 -2.68
C LYS A 71 0.03 5.77 -2.29
N PRO A 72 0.73 4.73 -2.75
CA PRO A 72 0.46 3.37 -2.29
C PRO A 72 0.70 3.25 -0.79
N VAL A 73 0.14 2.20 -0.18
CA VAL A 73 0.36 1.90 1.24
C VAL A 73 1.84 1.70 1.54
N PHE A 74 2.53 0.97 0.67
CA PHE A 74 3.96 0.72 0.73
C PHE A 74 4.65 1.32 -0.50
N GLU A 75 5.55 2.29 -0.31
CA GLU A 75 6.38 2.83 -1.39
C GLU A 75 7.47 1.82 -1.80
N GLU A 76 7.90 0.97 -0.86
CA GLU A 76 8.82 -0.14 -1.07
C GLU A 76 8.19 -1.46 -0.58
N ALA A 77 8.54 -2.57 -1.21
CA ALA A 77 8.03 -3.87 -0.81
C ALA A 77 8.44 -4.20 0.64
N PRO A 78 7.51 -4.69 1.50
CA PRO A 78 7.87 -5.12 2.84
C PRO A 78 8.99 -6.16 2.82
N GLN A 79 10.09 -5.88 3.53
CA GLN A 79 11.31 -6.69 3.52
C GLN A 79 11.01 -8.16 3.90
N TRP A 80 10.20 -8.36 4.95
CA TRP A 80 9.82 -9.68 5.41
C TRP A 80 9.11 -10.50 4.31
N ALA A 81 8.31 -9.84 3.46
CA ALA A 81 7.57 -10.51 2.40
C ALA A 81 8.51 -10.92 1.24
N VAL A 82 9.46 -10.07 0.89
CA VAL A 82 10.49 -10.37 -0.11
C VAL A 82 11.32 -11.59 0.32
N GLU A 83 11.67 -11.67 1.61
CA GLU A 83 12.45 -12.77 2.15
C GLU A 83 11.63 -14.06 2.31
N THR A 84 10.34 -13.95 2.62
CA THR A 84 9.49 -15.10 2.97
C THR A 84 8.79 -15.70 1.75
N VAL A 85 8.33 -14.85 0.81
CA VAL A 85 7.48 -15.26 -0.32
C VAL A 85 8.30 -15.28 -1.60
N LYS A 86 8.71 -16.47 -2.01
CA LYS A 86 9.51 -16.64 -3.22
C LYS A 86 8.79 -16.13 -4.46
N GLY A 87 9.37 -15.12 -5.10
CA GLY A 87 8.85 -14.49 -6.32
C GLY A 87 7.94 -13.28 -6.08
N TYR A 88 7.69 -12.89 -4.83
CA TYR A 88 7.04 -11.62 -4.52
C TYR A 88 7.97 -10.45 -4.88
N ASN A 89 7.43 -9.45 -5.56
CA ASN A 89 8.17 -8.31 -6.09
C ASN A 89 7.53 -6.94 -5.72
N GLY A 90 6.70 -6.94 -4.67
CA GLY A 90 5.98 -5.73 -4.24
C GLY A 90 4.61 -5.54 -4.89
N HIS A 91 4.24 -6.35 -5.88
CA HIS A 91 2.86 -6.37 -6.39
C HIS A 91 1.96 -7.11 -5.39
N THR A 92 1.28 -6.35 -4.55
CA THR A 92 0.52 -6.83 -3.39
C THR A 92 -0.95 -6.98 -3.76
N TRP A 93 -1.60 -8.07 -3.32
CA TRP A 93 -2.91 -8.47 -3.79
C TRP A 93 -3.99 -8.35 -2.74
N ALA A 94 -5.23 -8.24 -3.20
CA ALA A 94 -6.49 -8.39 -2.48
C ALA A 94 -6.43 -7.88 -1.02
N PRO A 95 -6.33 -6.56 -0.81
CA PRO A 95 -6.37 -6.00 0.53
C PRO A 95 -7.77 -6.08 1.12
N ASP A 96 -7.86 -6.23 2.44
CA ASP A 96 -9.06 -5.93 3.21
C ASP A 96 -8.75 -4.93 4.33
N ILE A 97 -9.70 -4.05 4.65
CA ILE A 97 -9.49 -2.97 5.61
C ILE A 97 -10.70 -2.78 6.51
N ILE A 98 -10.44 -2.69 7.81
CA ILE A 98 -11.46 -2.38 8.82
C ILE A 98 -10.96 -1.28 9.76
N PHE A 99 -11.90 -0.54 10.35
CA PHE A 99 -11.62 0.35 11.48
C PHE A 99 -12.01 -0.36 12.78
N HIS A 100 -11.04 -0.56 13.66
CA HIS A 100 -11.26 -1.22 14.94
C HIS A 100 -10.32 -0.64 16.00
N ASN A 101 -10.82 -0.44 17.23
CA ASN A 101 -10.03 0.07 18.35
C ASN A 101 -9.18 1.32 18.05
N GLY A 102 -9.76 2.27 17.28
CA GLY A 102 -9.10 3.54 16.98
C GLY A 102 -8.08 3.53 15.85
N LEU A 103 -7.89 2.39 15.18
CA LEU A 103 -6.97 2.22 14.07
C LEU A 103 -7.67 1.63 12.84
N TYR A 104 -7.18 1.97 11.67
CA TYR A 104 -7.44 1.24 10.44
C TYR A 104 -6.47 0.06 10.37
N HIS A 105 -7.01 -1.13 10.27
CA HIS A 105 -6.27 -2.37 10.11
C HIS A 105 -6.40 -2.83 8.66
N LEU A 106 -5.28 -2.92 7.97
CA LEU A 106 -5.18 -3.38 6.58
C LEU A 106 -4.50 -4.76 6.58
N PHE A 107 -5.17 -5.74 6.01
CA PHE A 107 -4.62 -7.05 5.72
C PHE A 107 -4.38 -7.17 4.23
N TYR A 108 -3.30 -7.80 3.82
CA TYR A 108 -2.86 -7.80 2.44
C TYR A 108 -2.12 -9.08 2.08
N SER A 109 -2.23 -9.49 0.81
CA SER A 109 -1.66 -10.73 0.32
C SER A 109 -0.34 -10.49 -0.41
N CYS A 110 0.73 -11.12 0.06
CA CYS A 110 2.00 -11.22 -0.64
C CYS A 110 2.09 -12.58 -1.30
N SER A 111 2.20 -12.61 -2.63
CA SER A 111 2.16 -13.86 -3.40
C SER A 111 2.96 -13.77 -4.69
N ALA A 112 3.11 -14.90 -5.37
CA ALA A 112 3.57 -15.00 -6.74
C ALA A 112 2.64 -15.94 -7.51
N PHE A 113 2.33 -15.58 -8.75
CA PHE A 113 1.34 -16.31 -9.56
C PHE A 113 1.73 -17.79 -9.73
N GLY A 114 0.76 -18.69 -9.51
CA GLY A 114 0.96 -20.13 -9.63
C GLY A 114 1.82 -20.76 -8.54
N LYS A 115 2.05 -20.07 -7.41
CA LYS A 115 2.83 -20.56 -6.27
C LYS A 115 1.97 -20.69 -5.01
N ASN A 116 2.23 -21.73 -4.20
CA ASN A 116 1.64 -21.89 -2.88
C ASN A 116 2.65 -21.49 -1.79
N THR A 117 3.25 -20.30 -1.94
CA THR A 117 4.22 -19.73 -0.98
C THR A 117 3.74 -18.40 -0.44
N SER A 118 2.46 -18.15 -0.50
CA SER A 118 1.83 -16.88 -0.18
C SER A 118 1.80 -16.59 1.32
N ALA A 119 1.72 -15.32 1.68
CA ALA A 119 1.55 -14.89 3.05
C ALA A 119 0.61 -13.69 3.12
N ILE A 120 -0.17 -13.61 4.20
CA ILE A 120 -0.97 -12.44 4.55
C ILE A 120 -0.18 -11.63 5.56
N GLY A 121 -0.01 -10.33 5.27
CA GLY A 121 0.55 -9.34 6.16
C GLY A 121 -0.52 -8.46 6.79
N HIS A 122 -0.13 -7.72 7.83
CA HIS A 122 -0.98 -6.79 8.55
C HIS A 122 -0.27 -5.45 8.73
N ALA A 123 -0.98 -4.36 8.45
CA ALA A 123 -0.52 -3.01 8.72
C ALA A 123 -1.61 -2.17 9.39
N THR A 124 -1.22 -1.13 10.11
CA THR A 124 -2.16 -0.20 10.75
C THR A 124 -1.84 1.24 10.44
N ASN A 125 -2.89 2.08 10.48
CA ASN A 125 -2.76 3.54 10.39
C ASN A 125 -3.84 4.20 11.27
N PRO A 126 -3.54 5.21 12.06
CA PRO A 126 -4.55 5.94 12.84
C PRO A 126 -5.51 6.77 11.97
N THR A 127 -5.14 7.08 10.75
CA THR A 127 -5.96 7.87 9.83
C THR A 127 -5.73 7.45 8.38
N LEU A 128 -6.73 7.66 7.52
CA LEU A 128 -6.62 7.48 6.07
C LEU A 128 -6.33 8.80 5.33
N ASP A 129 -6.37 9.94 6.05
CA ASP A 129 -6.09 11.25 5.46
C ASP A 129 -4.58 11.47 5.29
N PRO A 130 -4.04 11.50 4.06
CA PRO A 130 -2.61 11.68 3.82
C PRO A 130 -2.09 13.08 4.21
N SER A 131 -2.98 14.04 4.48
CA SER A 131 -2.61 15.37 4.95
C SER A 131 -2.49 15.48 6.48
N SER A 132 -2.94 14.47 7.21
CA SER A 132 -2.83 14.41 8.67
C SER A 132 -1.38 14.20 9.11
N PRO A 133 -0.90 14.89 10.15
CA PRO A 133 0.41 14.63 10.74
C PRO A 133 0.54 13.21 11.33
N ASP A 134 -0.59 12.57 11.66
CA ASP A 134 -0.65 11.22 12.21
C ASP A 134 -0.69 10.14 11.12
N PHE A 135 -0.74 10.54 9.83
CA PHE A 135 -0.79 9.58 8.72
C PHE A 135 0.53 8.81 8.63
N LYS A 136 0.46 7.54 9.03
CA LYS A 136 1.62 6.64 8.96
C LYS A 136 1.15 5.19 8.96
N TRP A 137 1.41 4.48 7.88
CA TRP A 137 1.29 3.04 7.86
C TRP A 137 2.42 2.39 8.66
N THR A 138 2.03 1.54 9.61
CA THR A 138 2.96 0.70 10.38
C THR A 138 2.73 -0.76 9.97
N ASP A 139 3.72 -1.36 9.34
CA ASP A 139 3.69 -2.77 8.98
C ASP A 139 4.05 -3.64 10.20
N HIS A 140 3.18 -4.59 10.54
CA HIS A 140 3.36 -5.54 11.63
C HIS A 140 3.89 -6.89 11.15
N GLY A 141 4.13 -7.02 9.84
CA GLY A 141 4.64 -8.23 9.25
C GLY A 141 3.59 -9.30 8.99
N LYS A 142 4.05 -10.53 8.96
CA LYS A 142 3.29 -11.71 8.57
C LYS A 142 2.30 -12.17 9.64
N VAL A 143 1.06 -12.40 9.24
CA VAL A 143 0.01 -13.02 10.07
C VAL A 143 -0.03 -14.54 9.85
N ILE A 144 -0.09 -14.96 8.59
CA ILE A 144 -0.16 -16.39 8.21
C ILE A 144 0.57 -16.62 6.88
N GLN A 145 1.04 -17.84 6.67
CA GLN A 145 1.79 -18.23 5.47
C GLN A 145 1.42 -19.63 5.03
N SER A 146 1.24 -19.83 3.73
CA SER A 146 1.23 -21.16 3.12
C SER A 146 2.64 -21.70 2.97
N VAL A 147 2.83 -22.96 3.34
CA VAL A 147 4.08 -23.68 3.14
C VAL A 147 3.82 -24.83 2.17
N PRO A 148 4.49 -24.85 1.00
CA PRO A 148 4.32 -25.90 0.00
C PRO A 148 4.55 -27.28 0.61
N ASN A 149 3.74 -28.26 0.21
CA ASN A 149 3.74 -29.64 0.67
C ASN A 149 3.32 -29.85 2.15
N ARG A 150 3.05 -28.77 2.88
CA ARG A 150 2.43 -28.84 4.21
C ARG A 150 0.97 -28.39 4.16
N ASP A 151 0.74 -27.26 3.48
CA ASP A 151 -0.57 -26.59 3.47
C ASP A 151 -1.25 -26.76 2.11
N MET A 152 -2.50 -27.27 2.14
CA MET A 152 -3.34 -27.42 0.95
C MET A 152 -4.22 -26.19 0.68
N TRP A 153 -3.95 -25.07 1.33
CA TRP A 153 -4.61 -23.78 1.18
C TRP A 153 -3.61 -22.68 0.80
N ASN A 154 -4.10 -21.60 0.27
CA ASN A 154 -3.28 -20.44 -0.12
C ASN A 154 -3.56 -19.25 0.81
N ALA A 155 -2.55 -18.69 1.43
CA ALA A 155 -2.68 -17.52 2.31
C ALA A 155 -2.77 -16.23 1.48
N ILE A 156 -3.93 -16.03 0.84
CA ILE A 156 -4.31 -14.85 0.08
C ILE A 156 -5.77 -14.49 0.35
N ASP A 157 -6.22 -13.39 -0.19
CA ASP A 157 -7.60 -12.92 -0.18
C ASP A 157 -8.19 -12.85 1.25
N PRO A 158 -7.54 -12.10 2.18
CA PRO A 158 -8.07 -11.93 3.53
C PRO A 158 -9.38 -11.15 3.49
N ASN A 159 -10.32 -11.55 4.37
CA ASN A 159 -11.50 -10.78 4.69
C ASN A 159 -11.72 -10.80 6.19
N ILE A 160 -11.91 -9.64 6.79
CA ILE A 160 -12.02 -9.47 8.23
C ILE A 160 -13.45 -9.09 8.60
N ILE A 161 -14.01 -9.81 9.55
CA ILE A 161 -15.29 -9.48 10.17
C ILE A 161 -15.12 -9.35 11.68
N ILE A 162 -15.91 -8.46 12.28
CA ILE A 162 -16.02 -8.35 13.75
C ILE A 162 -17.35 -8.98 14.13
N ASP A 163 -17.33 -9.94 15.03
CA ASP A 163 -18.55 -10.57 15.52
C ASP A 163 -19.30 -9.68 16.54
N GLU A 164 -20.45 -10.13 16.98
CA GLU A 164 -21.31 -9.41 17.94
C GLU A 164 -20.65 -9.17 19.31
N ASN A 165 -19.60 -9.93 19.63
CA ASN A 165 -18.84 -9.78 20.88
C ASN A 165 -17.62 -8.87 20.71
N GLY A 166 -17.40 -8.32 19.50
CA GLY A 166 -16.25 -7.50 19.16
C GLY A 166 -14.98 -8.28 18.81
N THR A 167 -15.08 -9.60 18.63
CA THR A 167 -13.94 -10.47 18.25
C THR A 167 -13.68 -10.40 16.75
N PRO A 168 -12.46 -10.09 16.31
CA PRO A 168 -12.11 -10.13 14.91
C PRO A 168 -11.88 -11.56 14.42
N TRP A 169 -12.46 -11.90 13.27
CA TRP A 169 -12.27 -13.15 12.56
C TRP A 169 -11.73 -12.87 11.17
N MET A 170 -10.78 -13.67 10.72
CA MET A 170 -10.24 -13.60 9.37
C MET A 170 -10.62 -14.84 8.59
N ASN A 171 -11.30 -14.66 7.47
CA ASN A 171 -11.42 -15.66 6.42
C ASN A 171 -10.36 -15.37 5.36
N PHE A 172 -9.79 -16.41 4.77
CA PHE A 172 -8.80 -16.25 3.72
C PHE A 172 -8.77 -17.49 2.82
N GLY A 173 -8.11 -17.40 1.70
CA GLY A 173 -7.84 -18.53 0.84
C GLY A 173 -8.55 -18.46 -0.49
N SER A 174 -7.83 -18.87 -1.51
CA SER A 174 -8.30 -19.00 -2.88
C SER A 174 -7.45 -20.05 -3.57
N PHE A 175 -8.03 -20.81 -4.48
CA PHE A 175 -7.39 -21.96 -5.11
C PHE A 175 -7.04 -23.07 -4.10
N TRP A 176 -6.33 -24.11 -4.53
CA TRP A 176 -6.05 -25.32 -3.75
C TRP A 176 -7.32 -25.82 -3.03
N ASP A 177 -7.31 -25.93 -1.71
CA ASP A 177 -8.47 -26.39 -0.91
C ASP A 177 -9.45 -25.27 -0.52
N GLY A 178 -9.40 -24.12 -1.19
CA GLY A 178 -10.37 -23.04 -1.04
C GLY A 178 -10.21 -22.21 0.23
N ILE A 179 -11.35 -21.73 0.75
CA ILE A 179 -11.43 -20.78 1.86
C ILE A 179 -11.25 -21.46 3.22
N LYS A 180 -10.56 -20.80 4.14
CA LYS A 180 -10.33 -21.18 5.54
C LYS A 180 -10.90 -20.13 6.50
#